data_275fa400187b2780dd8afb5eaa4e7c8e
#
_entry.id   275fa400187b2780dd8afb5eaa4e7c8e
#
_cell.length_a   1.000
_cell.length_b   1.000
_cell.length_c   1.000
_cell.angle_alpha   90.00
_cell.angle_beta   90.00
_cell.angle_gamma   90.00
#
_symmetry.space_group_name_H-M   'P 1'
#
loop_
_entity.id
_entity.type
_entity.pdbx_description
1 polymer ?
#
loop_
_entity_poly.entity_id
_entity_poly.type
_entity_poly.pdbx_seq_one_letter_code
_entity_poly.pdbx_strand_id
1 'polypeptide(L)'
;MVEAAANVEVEEPDDDTIYRVQDLVKLFPVKAGFMGALFGKEQYVHAVDGISFDIKKGEILGVVGESGCGKTTTGRLLVRLETPTSGSMLFRGEDVGQLRGDELKEFRRRVQMIFQDPYESLNPRFTVFQTVSEPLIVHNVGESFEEREDMVAKALESAELRPAEEFMTRYPHELSGGQRQRVAIARALALRPEFVVADEPVSMLDVSIRAGIMNLMLNLRQEYDIPFMFISHDVSVTRYMSHRIAVMYLGSIVELAPAEEVIKNPMHPYTEALLSAVPVPDPGAKHGRVEIKGDLPSPINVPSGCTFHPRCPYRRGVCSEVPPALREITPGHFVQCH
;
A
#
# COMPACT_ATOMS: atom_id res chain seq x y z
N MET A 1 -32.09 -22.19 8.45
CA MET A 1 -32.34 -21.75 7.06
C MET A 1 -31.39 -20.64 6.81
N VAL A 2 -30.35 -20.90 6.02
CA VAL A 2 -29.34 -19.94 5.63
C VAL A 2 -29.85 -19.29 4.35
N GLU A 3 -30.32 -18.07 4.44
CA GLU A 3 -30.79 -17.31 3.28
C GLU A 3 -29.61 -16.65 2.56
N ALA A 4 -29.64 -16.80 1.27
CA ALA A 4 -28.62 -16.57 0.27
C ALA A 4 -27.94 -15.22 0.36
N ALA A 5 -26.61 -15.24 0.27
CA ALA A 5 -25.78 -14.11 -0.15
C ALA A 5 -26.26 -13.67 -1.54
N ALA A 6 -26.64 -12.40 -1.66
CA ALA A 6 -26.95 -11.78 -2.94
C ALA A 6 -25.73 -11.86 -3.85
N ASN A 7 -25.92 -12.46 -5.03
CA ASN A 7 -24.99 -12.41 -6.14
C ASN A 7 -24.74 -10.92 -6.47
N VAL A 8 -23.57 -10.43 -6.14
CA VAL A 8 -23.04 -9.22 -6.77
C VAL A 8 -22.74 -9.63 -8.20
N GLU A 9 -23.51 -9.13 -9.15
CA GLU A 9 -23.19 -9.24 -10.56
C GLU A 9 -21.76 -8.71 -10.74
N VAL A 10 -20.89 -9.58 -11.23
CA VAL A 10 -19.51 -9.23 -11.58
C VAL A 10 -19.63 -8.35 -12.83
N GLU A 11 -19.63 -7.03 -12.64
CA GLU A 11 -19.46 -6.10 -13.76
C GLU A 11 -18.19 -6.52 -14.53
N GLU A 12 -18.33 -6.66 -15.85
CA GLU A 12 -17.19 -6.94 -16.74
C GLU A 12 -16.07 -5.93 -16.46
N PRO A 13 -14.78 -6.37 -16.48
CA PRO A 13 -13.68 -5.48 -16.17
C PRO A 13 -13.71 -4.28 -17.09
N ASP A 14 -13.83 -3.08 -16.52
CA ASP A 14 -13.56 -1.82 -17.21
C ASP A 14 -12.14 -1.94 -17.78
N ASP A 15 -12.01 -1.72 -19.10
CA ASP A 15 -10.76 -1.91 -19.88
C ASP A 15 -9.58 -1.09 -19.32
N ASP A 16 -9.89 -0.17 -18.40
CA ASP A 16 -8.97 0.73 -17.70
C ASP A 16 -8.46 0.22 -16.34
N THR A 17 -9.02 -0.90 -15.83
CA THR A 17 -8.63 -1.47 -14.52
C THR A 17 -7.36 -2.31 -14.66
N ILE A 18 -6.28 -1.91 -13.93
CA ILE A 18 -5.03 -2.66 -13.89
C ILE A 18 -5.02 -3.71 -12.77
N TYR A 19 -5.59 -3.36 -11.64
CA TYR A 19 -5.66 -4.24 -10.47
C TYR A 19 -7.08 -4.23 -9.87
N ARG A 20 -7.66 -5.41 -9.63
CA ARG A 20 -8.95 -5.57 -8.94
C ARG A 20 -8.78 -6.51 -7.76
N VAL A 21 -9.22 -6.07 -6.61
CA VAL A 21 -9.19 -6.81 -5.34
C VAL A 21 -10.62 -7.00 -4.87
N GLN A 22 -11.00 -8.23 -4.51
CA GLN A 22 -12.35 -8.56 -4.05
C GLN A 22 -12.28 -9.44 -2.80
N ASP A 23 -12.93 -8.97 -1.73
CA ASP A 23 -13.07 -9.66 -0.44
C ASP A 23 -11.75 -10.25 0.07
N LEU A 24 -10.67 -9.52 -0.10
CA LEU A 24 -9.32 -9.98 0.22
C LEU A 24 -9.14 -10.09 1.73
N VAL A 25 -8.74 -11.29 2.19
CA VAL A 25 -8.48 -11.60 3.60
C VAL A 25 -7.06 -12.13 3.78
N LYS A 26 -6.39 -11.64 4.83
CA LYS A 26 -5.13 -12.21 5.32
C LYS A 26 -5.16 -12.37 6.83
N LEU A 27 -5.08 -13.62 7.25
CA LEU A 27 -4.98 -14.02 8.64
C LEU A 27 -3.59 -14.59 8.92
N PHE A 28 -2.95 -14.15 10.00
CA PHE A 28 -1.72 -14.76 10.48
C PHE A 28 -1.98 -15.57 11.75
N PRO A 29 -1.59 -16.85 11.81
CA PRO A 29 -1.76 -17.65 13.00
C PRO A 29 -0.87 -17.13 14.13
N VAL A 30 -1.45 -16.98 15.32
CA VAL A 30 -0.70 -16.66 16.55
C VAL A 30 -0.07 -17.95 17.08
N LYS A 31 1.25 -18.01 17.17
CA LYS A 31 1.94 -19.17 17.76
C LYS A 31 1.54 -19.30 19.23
N ALA A 32 0.68 -20.26 19.52
CA ALA A 32 0.38 -20.61 20.91
C ALA A 32 1.64 -21.15 21.58
N GLY A 33 1.96 -20.65 22.79
CA GLY A 33 2.99 -21.28 23.63
C GLY A 33 2.63 -22.74 23.93
N PHE A 34 3.62 -23.54 24.39
CA PHE A 34 3.48 -25.01 24.57
C PHE A 34 2.21 -25.47 25.33
N MET A 35 1.73 -24.67 26.30
CA MET A 35 0.48 -24.95 27.03
C MET A 35 -0.78 -24.53 26.25
N GLY A 36 -0.72 -23.52 25.40
CA GLY A 36 -1.85 -23.09 24.55
C GLY A 36 -2.13 -24.06 23.39
N ALA A 37 -1.12 -24.80 22.91
CA ALA A 37 -1.26 -25.79 21.85
C ALA A 37 -2.08 -27.02 22.26
N LEU A 38 -2.21 -27.31 23.57
CA LEU A 38 -2.96 -28.48 24.07
C LEU A 38 -4.42 -28.18 24.37
N PHE A 39 -4.79 -26.92 24.68
CA PHE A 39 -6.14 -26.55 25.17
C PHE A 39 -6.69 -25.24 24.61
N GLY A 40 -5.96 -24.51 23.75
CA GLY A 40 -6.36 -23.21 23.25
C GLY A 40 -7.07 -23.25 21.90
N LYS A 41 -8.05 -22.35 21.70
CA LYS A 41 -8.55 -22.04 20.35
C LYS A 41 -7.44 -21.40 19.53
N GLU A 42 -7.30 -21.79 18.27
CA GLU A 42 -6.41 -21.10 17.35
C GLU A 42 -6.80 -19.63 17.26
N GLN A 43 -5.83 -18.76 17.50
CA GLN A 43 -6.01 -17.32 17.39
C GLN A 43 -5.31 -16.82 16.14
N TYR A 44 -5.91 -15.84 15.50
CA TYR A 44 -5.39 -15.24 14.27
C TYR A 44 -5.31 -13.73 14.42
N VAL A 45 -4.26 -13.14 13.85
CA VAL A 45 -4.18 -11.70 13.61
C VAL A 45 -4.93 -11.42 12.31
N HIS A 46 -5.99 -10.64 12.37
CA HIS A 46 -6.74 -10.15 11.22
C HIS A 46 -5.98 -8.96 10.60
N ALA A 47 -5.01 -9.26 9.75
CA ALA A 47 -4.18 -8.22 9.16
C ALA A 47 -4.86 -7.51 7.99
N VAL A 48 -5.66 -8.25 7.21
CA VAL A 48 -6.56 -7.73 6.16
C VAL A 48 -7.86 -8.53 6.28
N ASP A 49 -9.00 -7.84 6.28
CA ASP A 49 -10.30 -8.43 6.61
C ASP A 49 -11.39 -7.97 5.64
N GLY A 50 -11.48 -8.65 4.49
CA GLY A 50 -12.53 -8.47 3.49
C GLY A 50 -12.47 -7.14 2.73
N ILE A 51 -11.28 -6.71 2.29
CA ILE A 51 -11.17 -5.46 1.52
C ILE A 51 -11.43 -5.69 0.03
N SER A 52 -12.13 -4.71 -0.58
CA SER A 52 -12.41 -4.68 -2.02
C SER A 52 -12.11 -3.30 -2.57
N PHE A 53 -11.35 -3.22 -3.66
CA PHE A 53 -11.03 -1.99 -4.38
C PHE A 53 -10.46 -2.31 -5.76
N ASP A 54 -10.40 -1.32 -6.62
CA ASP A 54 -9.74 -1.34 -7.93
C ASP A 54 -8.65 -0.28 -8.01
N ILE A 55 -7.70 -0.46 -8.92
CA ILE A 55 -6.70 0.54 -9.32
C ILE A 55 -6.70 0.62 -10.84
N LYS A 56 -6.82 1.83 -11.37
CA LYS A 56 -6.85 2.10 -12.80
C LYS A 56 -5.46 2.35 -13.39
N LYS A 57 -5.34 2.26 -14.70
CA LYS A 57 -4.11 2.64 -15.43
C LYS A 57 -3.72 4.08 -15.08
N GLY A 58 -2.42 4.31 -14.86
CA GLY A 58 -1.89 5.63 -14.51
C GLY A 58 -2.43 6.22 -13.20
N GLU A 59 -3.21 5.49 -12.40
CA GLU A 59 -3.71 5.95 -11.11
C GLU A 59 -2.67 5.82 -10.01
N ILE A 60 -2.68 6.74 -9.05
CA ILE A 60 -2.07 6.55 -7.74
C ILE A 60 -3.20 6.40 -6.71
N LEU A 61 -3.35 5.19 -6.17
CA LEU A 61 -4.21 4.93 -5.02
C LEU A 61 -3.42 5.11 -3.74
N GLY A 62 -3.75 6.14 -2.97
CA GLY A 62 -3.20 6.35 -1.63
C GLY A 62 -3.84 5.44 -0.60
N VAL A 63 -3.05 4.89 0.31
CA VAL A 63 -3.56 4.09 1.43
C VAL A 63 -3.05 4.67 2.73
N VAL A 64 -3.97 5.12 3.59
CA VAL A 64 -3.65 5.77 4.87
C VAL A 64 -4.32 5.07 6.04
N GLY A 65 -3.80 5.28 7.25
CA GLY A 65 -4.35 4.76 8.50
C GLY A 65 -3.29 4.60 9.58
N GLU A 66 -3.70 4.32 10.82
CA GLU A 66 -2.80 4.10 11.95
C GLU A 66 -1.82 2.94 11.70
N SER A 67 -0.69 2.92 12.44
CA SER A 67 0.25 1.81 12.37
C SER A 67 -0.43 0.49 12.75
N GLY A 68 -0.15 -0.60 12.01
CA GLY A 68 -0.76 -1.91 12.25
C GLY A 68 -2.18 -2.10 11.68
N CYS A 69 -2.75 -1.13 10.94
CA CYS A 69 -4.09 -1.29 10.35
C CYS A 69 -4.14 -2.17 9.08
N GLY A 70 -3.01 -2.72 8.60
CA GLY A 70 -2.97 -3.65 7.47
C GLY A 70 -2.39 -3.12 6.15
N LYS A 71 -2.00 -1.85 6.05
CA LYS A 71 -1.49 -1.21 4.81
C LYS A 71 -0.33 -1.99 4.15
N THR A 72 0.75 -2.18 4.89
CA THR A 72 1.93 -2.93 4.41
C THR A 72 1.58 -4.37 4.02
N THR A 73 0.70 -5.02 4.79
CA THR A 73 0.24 -6.38 4.48
C THR A 73 -0.54 -6.39 3.17
N THR A 74 -1.41 -5.42 2.94
CA THR A 74 -2.12 -5.24 1.66
C THR A 74 -1.13 -5.07 0.50
N GLY A 75 -0.14 -4.18 0.63
CA GLY A 75 0.90 -4.01 -0.37
C GLY A 75 1.67 -5.31 -0.65
N ARG A 76 2.07 -6.06 0.39
CA ARG A 76 2.75 -7.36 0.24
C ARG A 76 1.90 -8.44 -0.44
N LEU A 77 0.59 -8.41 -0.22
CA LEU A 77 -0.35 -9.29 -0.93
C LEU A 77 -0.37 -8.97 -2.42
N LEU A 78 -0.47 -7.68 -2.79
CA LEU A 78 -0.54 -7.27 -4.20
C LEU A 78 0.72 -7.63 -4.99
N VAL A 79 1.90 -7.62 -4.36
CA VAL A 79 3.15 -8.05 -5.00
C VAL A 79 3.44 -9.55 -4.78
N ARG A 80 2.49 -10.30 -4.19
CA ARG A 80 2.60 -11.74 -3.90
C ARG A 80 3.83 -12.12 -3.05
N LEU A 81 4.27 -11.21 -2.15
CA LEU A 81 5.20 -11.54 -1.06
C LEU A 81 4.47 -12.29 0.06
N GLU A 82 3.17 -12.05 0.20
CA GLU A 82 2.26 -12.80 1.06
C GLU A 82 1.20 -13.51 0.20
N THR A 83 0.72 -14.66 0.68
CA THR A 83 -0.40 -15.38 0.06
C THR A 83 -1.68 -15.01 0.77
N PRO A 84 -2.78 -14.67 0.08
CA PRO A 84 -4.06 -14.41 0.71
C PRO A 84 -4.60 -15.66 1.42
N THR A 85 -5.39 -15.43 2.47
CA THR A 85 -6.16 -16.51 3.13
C THR A 85 -7.42 -16.82 2.34
N SER A 86 -8.09 -15.78 1.82
CA SER A 86 -9.25 -15.88 0.91
C SER A 86 -9.41 -14.58 0.13
N GLY A 87 -10.42 -14.54 -0.74
CA GLY A 87 -10.65 -13.44 -1.68
C GLY A 87 -9.88 -13.61 -2.98
N SER A 88 -10.03 -12.68 -3.90
CA SER A 88 -9.38 -12.71 -5.22
C SER A 88 -8.58 -11.45 -5.51
N MET A 89 -7.54 -11.61 -6.32
CA MET A 89 -6.69 -10.53 -6.80
C MET A 89 -6.48 -10.72 -8.30
N LEU A 90 -7.08 -9.83 -9.10
CA LEU A 90 -6.97 -9.84 -10.55
C LEU A 90 -6.01 -8.75 -11.00
N PHE A 91 -4.93 -9.12 -11.67
CA PHE A 91 -4.01 -8.20 -12.34
C PHE A 91 -4.21 -8.32 -13.85
N ARG A 92 -4.66 -7.24 -14.49
CA ARG A 92 -5.07 -7.24 -15.91
C ARG A 92 -6.09 -8.36 -16.25
N GLY A 93 -7.01 -8.63 -15.33
CA GLY A 93 -8.01 -9.69 -15.49
C GLY A 93 -7.55 -11.10 -15.16
N GLU A 94 -6.26 -11.33 -14.91
CA GLU A 94 -5.70 -12.64 -14.53
C GLU A 94 -5.65 -12.79 -13.01
N ASP A 95 -6.16 -13.91 -12.47
CA ASP A 95 -6.08 -14.17 -11.03
C ASP A 95 -4.63 -14.50 -10.63
N VAL A 96 -4.06 -13.61 -9.84
CA VAL A 96 -2.68 -13.72 -9.36
C VAL A 96 -2.59 -14.34 -7.95
N GLY A 97 -3.71 -14.60 -7.30
CA GLY A 97 -3.77 -15.11 -5.93
C GLY A 97 -3.14 -16.49 -5.74
N GLN A 98 -3.12 -17.33 -6.78
CA GLN A 98 -2.66 -18.72 -6.72
C GLN A 98 -1.41 -19.00 -7.55
N LEU A 99 -0.81 -18.01 -8.21
CA LEU A 99 0.38 -18.18 -9.04
C LEU A 99 1.55 -18.82 -8.27
N ARG A 100 2.30 -19.69 -8.95
CA ARG A 100 3.47 -20.42 -8.40
C ARG A 100 4.57 -20.57 -9.46
N GLY A 101 5.78 -20.89 -9.01
CA GLY A 101 6.91 -21.17 -9.91
C GLY A 101 7.19 -20.05 -10.89
N ASP A 102 7.30 -20.38 -12.17
CA ASP A 102 7.66 -19.44 -13.23
C ASP A 102 6.58 -18.39 -13.48
N GLU A 103 5.30 -18.73 -13.35
CA GLU A 103 4.19 -17.77 -13.47
C GLU A 103 4.28 -16.69 -12.39
N LEU A 104 4.56 -17.07 -11.14
CA LEU A 104 4.77 -16.12 -10.05
C LEU A 104 6.04 -15.29 -10.28
N LYS A 105 7.08 -15.87 -10.85
CA LYS A 105 8.32 -15.16 -11.19
C LYS A 105 8.05 -14.11 -12.26
N GLU A 106 7.31 -14.45 -13.32
CA GLU A 106 6.95 -13.50 -14.38
C GLU A 106 6.01 -12.40 -13.85
N PHE A 107 5.03 -12.75 -13.02
CA PHE A 107 4.18 -11.75 -12.35
C PHE A 107 5.02 -10.76 -11.54
N ARG A 108 5.99 -11.23 -10.74
CA ARG A 108 6.87 -10.38 -9.93
C ARG A 108 7.82 -9.52 -10.77
N ARG A 109 8.07 -9.85 -12.03
CA ARG A 109 8.77 -8.99 -12.97
C ARG A 109 7.93 -7.75 -13.31
N ARG A 110 6.63 -7.95 -13.49
CA ARG A 110 5.67 -6.92 -13.88
C ARG A 110 5.21 -6.04 -12.71
N VAL A 111 5.29 -6.57 -11.49
CA VAL A 111 4.80 -5.89 -10.27
C VAL A 111 5.93 -5.78 -9.25
N GLN A 112 6.30 -4.54 -8.91
CA GLN A 112 7.44 -4.28 -8.04
C GLN A 112 7.04 -3.57 -6.75
N MET A 113 7.92 -3.60 -5.73
CA MET A 113 7.72 -2.94 -4.46
C MET A 113 8.91 -2.07 -4.08
N ILE A 114 8.63 -0.85 -3.67
CA ILE A 114 9.57 0.04 -3.00
C ILE A 114 9.29 -0.06 -1.50
N PHE A 115 10.28 -0.53 -0.74
CA PHE A 115 10.15 -0.79 0.70
C PHE A 115 10.38 0.49 1.53
N GLN A 116 9.83 0.49 2.74
CA GLN A 116 9.85 1.60 3.68
C GLN A 116 11.27 2.03 4.07
N ASP A 117 12.17 1.08 4.35
CA ASP A 117 13.53 1.36 4.81
C ASP A 117 14.55 1.02 3.72
N PRO A 118 15.17 2.04 3.09
CA PRO A 118 16.23 1.81 2.12
C PRO A 118 17.51 1.25 2.75
N TYR A 119 17.72 1.39 4.07
CA TYR A 119 18.87 0.82 4.76
C TYR A 119 18.75 -0.71 4.89
N GLU A 120 17.56 -1.20 5.21
CA GLU A 120 17.30 -2.65 5.32
C GLU A 120 17.12 -3.31 3.95
N SER A 121 16.62 -2.57 2.96
CA SER A 121 16.33 -3.12 1.63
C SER A 121 17.54 -3.21 0.70
N LEU A 122 18.65 -2.51 0.99
CA LEU A 122 19.88 -2.54 0.21
C LEU A 122 20.94 -3.36 0.91
N ASN A 123 21.50 -4.37 0.23
CA ASN A 123 22.60 -5.16 0.79
C ASN A 123 23.85 -4.26 0.91
N PRO A 124 24.42 -4.02 2.12
CA PRO A 124 25.54 -3.12 2.31
C PRO A 124 26.86 -3.61 1.67
N ARG A 125 26.91 -4.87 1.24
CA ARG A 125 28.07 -5.47 0.55
C ARG A 125 28.02 -5.36 -0.96
N PHE A 126 26.88 -4.92 -1.51
CA PHE A 126 26.69 -4.75 -2.94
C PHE A 126 26.94 -3.30 -3.34
N THR A 127 27.56 -3.09 -4.50
CA THR A 127 27.58 -1.77 -5.13
C THR A 127 26.19 -1.40 -5.63
N VAL A 128 25.99 -0.13 -5.97
CA VAL A 128 24.76 0.35 -6.60
C VAL A 128 24.47 -0.43 -7.88
N PHE A 129 25.50 -0.65 -8.72
CA PHE A 129 25.36 -1.47 -9.93
C PHE A 129 24.84 -2.88 -9.61
N GLN A 130 25.47 -3.58 -8.65
CA GLN A 130 25.05 -4.91 -8.25
C GLN A 130 23.62 -4.93 -7.73
N THR A 131 23.23 -3.92 -6.95
CA THR A 131 21.89 -3.78 -6.37
C THR A 131 20.81 -3.58 -7.44
N VAL A 132 21.06 -2.72 -8.42
CA VAL A 132 20.08 -2.40 -9.48
C VAL A 132 20.07 -3.48 -10.57
N SER A 133 21.20 -4.16 -10.82
CA SER A 133 21.28 -5.25 -11.79
C SER A 133 20.75 -6.59 -11.26
N GLU A 134 20.64 -6.78 -9.93
CA GLU A 134 20.16 -8.04 -9.32
C GLU A 134 18.82 -8.50 -9.89
N PRO A 135 17.74 -7.69 -9.93
CA PRO A 135 16.47 -8.11 -10.52
C PRO A 135 16.59 -8.44 -12.01
N LEU A 136 17.43 -7.75 -12.78
CA LEU A 136 17.67 -8.09 -14.19
C LEU A 136 18.27 -9.50 -14.34
N ILE A 137 19.25 -9.83 -13.49
CA ILE A 137 19.89 -11.15 -13.47
C ILE A 137 18.89 -12.24 -13.07
N VAL A 138 18.11 -12.02 -12.00
CA VAL A 138 17.11 -12.98 -11.48
C VAL A 138 16.07 -13.29 -12.55
N HIS A 139 15.63 -12.30 -13.30
CA HIS A 139 14.61 -12.43 -14.34
C HIS A 139 15.18 -12.70 -15.75
N ASN A 140 16.51 -12.92 -15.88
CA ASN A 140 17.18 -13.13 -17.14
C ASN A 140 16.93 -12.02 -18.18
N VAL A 141 16.91 -10.77 -17.73
CA VAL A 141 16.76 -9.59 -18.58
C VAL A 141 18.15 -9.02 -18.91
N GLY A 142 18.37 -8.71 -20.18
CA GLY A 142 19.68 -8.33 -20.71
C GLY A 142 20.57 -9.56 -20.98
N GLU A 143 20.99 -9.72 -22.25
CA GLU A 143 21.74 -10.91 -22.72
C GLU A 143 23.23 -10.80 -22.37
N SER A 144 23.79 -9.57 -22.34
CA SER A 144 25.18 -9.31 -22.03
C SER A 144 25.37 -8.46 -20.77
N PHE A 145 26.63 -8.32 -20.33
CA PHE A 145 27.00 -7.42 -19.25
C PHE A 145 26.75 -5.97 -19.67
N GLU A 146 27.18 -5.61 -20.87
CA GLU A 146 27.07 -4.25 -21.43
C GLU A 146 25.60 -3.81 -21.54
N GLU A 147 24.72 -4.72 -21.97
CA GLU A 147 23.28 -4.43 -22.02
C GLU A 147 22.71 -4.16 -20.64
N ARG A 148 23.06 -4.98 -19.64
CA ARG A 148 22.63 -4.75 -18.25
C ARG A 148 23.22 -3.47 -17.67
N GLU A 149 24.45 -3.14 -18.00
CA GLU A 149 25.10 -1.88 -17.60
C GLU A 149 24.33 -0.66 -18.14
N ASP A 150 23.93 -0.69 -19.42
CA ASP A 150 23.11 0.36 -20.04
C ASP A 150 21.71 0.45 -19.39
N MET A 151 21.09 -0.69 -19.08
CA MET A 151 19.78 -0.72 -18.39
C MET A 151 19.88 -0.14 -16.97
N VAL A 152 20.94 -0.47 -16.24
CA VAL A 152 21.22 0.07 -14.90
C VAL A 152 21.46 1.58 -14.98
N ALA A 153 22.25 2.04 -15.96
CA ALA A 153 22.50 3.47 -16.16
C ALA A 153 21.18 4.23 -16.37
N LYS A 154 20.34 3.75 -17.27
CA LYS A 154 19.04 4.35 -17.56
C LYS A 154 18.13 4.37 -16.33
N ALA A 155 18.09 3.29 -15.54
CA ALA A 155 17.29 3.24 -14.32
C ALA A 155 17.79 4.24 -13.27
N LEU A 156 19.11 4.39 -13.10
CA LEU A 156 19.71 5.37 -12.20
C LEU A 156 19.43 6.81 -12.65
N GLU A 157 19.57 7.10 -13.93
CA GLU A 157 19.28 8.43 -14.48
C GLU A 157 17.81 8.79 -14.38
N SER A 158 16.90 7.83 -14.59
CA SER A 158 15.45 8.01 -14.37
C SER A 158 15.12 8.28 -12.91
N ALA A 159 15.90 7.72 -11.98
CA ALA A 159 15.84 8.04 -10.55
C ALA A 159 16.63 9.31 -10.16
N GLU A 160 17.05 10.13 -11.15
CA GLU A 160 17.81 11.38 -10.97
C GLU A 160 19.16 11.19 -10.24
N LEU A 161 19.82 10.04 -10.42
CA LEU A 161 21.20 9.80 -10.02
C LEU A 161 22.10 9.98 -11.25
N ARG A 162 22.56 11.22 -11.45
CA ARG A 162 23.31 11.63 -12.64
C ARG A 162 24.66 12.25 -12.28
N PRO A 163 25.74 11.94 -13.01
CA PRO A 163 25.83 10.89 -14.04
C PRO A 163 25.82 9.50 -13.41
N ALA A 164 25.19 8.51 -14.05
CA ALA A 164 24.99 7.17 -13.50
C ALA A 164 26.30 6.48 -13.10
N GLU A 165 27.35 6.64 -13.91
CA GLU A 165 28.67 6.02 -13.75
C GLU A 165 29.33 6.37 -12.40
N GLU A 166 29.08 7.58 -11.89
CA GLU A 166 29.62 7.99 -10.59
C GLU A 166 28.96 7.26 -9.42
N PHE A 167 27.74 6.79 -9.60
CA PHE A 167 26.99 6.08 -8.57
C PHE A 167 27.17 4.56 -8.63
N MET A 168 27.34 3.98 -9.80
CA MET A 168 27.39 2.52 -10.01
C MET A 168 28.41 1.80 -9.14
N THR A 169 29.57 2.42 -8.91
CA THR A 169 30.66 1.82 -8.12
C THR A 169 30.55 2.05 -6.63
N ARG A 170 29.68 2.95 -6.18
CA ARG A 170 29.49 3.29 -4.77
C ARG A 170 28.74 2.19 -4.03
N TYR A 171 29.00 2.14 -2.74
CA TYR A 171 28.28 1.29 -1.80
C TYR A 171 27.16 2.07 -1.08
N PRO A 172 26.14 1.40 -0.53
CA PRO A 172 25.05 2.08 0.20
C PRO A 172 25.52 3.00 1.33
N HIS A 173 26.59 2.67 2.04
CA HIS A 173 27.12 3.48 3.14
C HIS A 173 27.78 4.79 2.67
N GLU A 174 28.12 4.92 1.39
CA GLU A 174 28.70 6.12 0.77
C GLU A 174 27.62 7.08 0.25
N LEU A 175 26.34 6.71 0.37
CA LEU A 175 25.21 7.47 -0.15
C LEU A 175 24.45 8.17 0.98
N SER A 176 23.88 9.35 0.67
CA SER A 176 22.90 10.00 1.55
C SER A 176 21.58 9.20 1.61
N GLY A 177 20.71 9.47 2.59
CA GLY A 177 19.39 8.81 2.70
C GLY A 177 18.54 8.96 1.44
N GLY A 178 18.49 10.17 0.87
CA GLY A 178 17.76 10.42 -0.38
C GLY A 178 18.38 9.70 -1.60
N GLN A 179 19.72 9.60 -1.67
CA GLN A 179 20.37 8.84 -2.73
C GLN A 179 20.09 7.33 -2.62
N ARG A 180 20.09 6.77 -1.40
CA ARG A 180 19.70 5.36 -1.18
C ARG A 180 18.26 5.10 -1.61
N GLN A 181 17.35 6.02 -1.29
CA GLN A 181 15.96 5.90 -1.73
C GLN A 181 15.84 5.93 -3.26
N ARG A 182 16.60 6.79 -3.93
CA ARG A 182 16.67 6.82 -5.41
C ARG A 182 17.24 5.53 -5.99
N VAL A 183 18.22 4.90 -5.34
CA VAL A 183 18.73 3.57 -5.73
C VAL A 183 17.64 2.49 -5.56
N ALA A 184 16.88 2.52 -4.47
CA ALA A 184 15.76 1.59 -4.25
C ALA A 184 14.66 1.77 -5.32
N ILE A 185 14.36 3.01 -5.70
CA ILE A 185 13.45 3.33 -6.81
C ILE A 185 14.02 2.82 -8.14
N ALA A 186 15.30 3.11 -8.45
CA ALA A 186 15.95 2.63 -9.67
C ALA A 186 15.92 1.10 -9.79
N ARG A 187 16.16 0.38 -8.67
CA ARG A 187 16.08 -1.08 -8.62
C ARG A 187 14.67 -1.58 -9.00
N ALA A 188 13.62 -0.95 -8.47
CA ALA A 188 12.24 -1.31 -8.80
C ALA A 188 11.92 -1.01 -10.28
N LEU A 189 12.45 0.06 -10.85
CA LEU A 189 12.21 0.48 -12.24
C LEU A 189 13.03 -0.30 -13.27
N ALA A 190 14.14 -0.95 -12.88
CA ALA A 190 15.04 -1.64 -13.79
C ALA A 190 14.33 -2.68 -14.67
N LEU A 191 13.29 -3.32 -14.13
CA LEU A 191 12.45 -4.30 -14.85
C LEU A 191 11.33 -3.68 -15.69
N ARG A 192 11.16 -2.35 -15.68
CA ARG A 192 10.05 -1.62 -16.31
C ARG A 192 8.69 -2.19 -15.87
N PRO A 193 8.36 -2.07 -14.59
CA PRO A 193 7.15 -2.67 -14.04
C PRO A 193 5.88 -2.02 -14.60
N GLU A 194 4.80 -2.79 -14.59
CA GLU A 194 3.47 -2.34 -14.98
C GLU A 194 2.64 -1.85 -13.79
N PHE A 195 3.10 -2.13 -12.56
CA PHE A 195 2.50 -1.67 -11.31
C PHE A 195 3.55 -1.62 -10.20
N VAL A 196 3.46 -0.61 -9.35
CA VAL A 196 4.38 -0.45 -8.22
C VAL A 196 3.62 -0.20 -6.91
N VAL A 197 3.98 -0.96 -5.88
CA VAL A 197 3.61 -0.66 -4.49
C VAL A 197 4.74 0.13 -3.85
N ALA A 198 4.45 1.33 -3.35
CA ALA A 198 5.39 2.15 -2.59
C ALA A 198 4.96 2.18 -1.13
N ASP A 199 5.67 1.42 -0.29
CA ASP A 199 5.36 1.31 1.14
C ASP A 199 6.19 2.33 1.93
N GLU A 200 5.54 3.39 2.36
CA GLU A 200 6.12 4.51 3.12
C GLU A 200 7.44 5.07 2.53
N PRO A 201 7.53 5.34 1.22
CA PRO A 201 8.79 5.58 0.51
C PRO A 201 9.51 6.85 0.93
N VAL A 202 8.89 7.71 1.74
CA VAL A 202 9.47 9.01 2.18
C VAL A 202 9.50 9.16 3.71
N SER A 203 9.06 8.15 4.48
CA SER A 203 8.91 8.27 5.94
C SER A 203 10.23 8.51 6.67
N MET A 204 11.32 7.88 6.20
CA MET A 204 12.66 7.96 6.79
C MET A 204 13.52 9.13 6.28
N LEU A 205 12.92 10.05 5.50
CA LEU A 205 13.65 11.13 4.86
C LEU A 205 13.34 12.50 5.50
N ASP A 206 14.31 13.40 5.44
CA ASP A 206 14.12 14.79 5.81
C ASP A 206 13.09 15.49 4.92
N VAL A 207 12.38 16.48 5.45
CA VAL A 207 11.27 17.17 4.78
C VAL A 207 11.66 17.71 3.39
N SER A 208 12.86 18.29 3.26
CA SER A 208 13.35 18.81 1.98
C SER A 208 13.58 17.73 0.92
N ILE A 209 14.04 16.55 1.35
CA ILE A 209 14.31 15.40 0.48
C ILE A 209 13.01 14.72 0.07
N ARG A 210 12.01 14.66 0.99
CA ARG A 210 10.69 14.08 0.70
C ARG A 210 10.06 14.66 -0.56
N ALA A 211 10.04 15.98 -0.68
CA ALA A 211 9.46 16.67 -1.84
C ALA A 211 10.13 16.24 -3.15
N GLY A 212 11.47 16.11 -3.15
CA GLY A 212 12.21 15.64 -4.32
C GLY A 212 11.86 14.20 -4.72
N ILE A 213 11.72 13.28 -3.75
CA ILE A 213 11.33 11.89 -4.03
C ILE A 213 9.87 11.80 -4.49
N MET A 214 8.94 12.57 -3.90
CA MET A 214 7.56 12.61 -4.34
C MET A 214 7.43 13.09 -5.79
N ASN A 215 8.12 14.20 -6.13
CA ASN A 215 8.13 14.71 -7.50
C ASN A 215 8.75 13.72 -8.48
N LEU A 216 9.86 13.05 -8.10
CA LEU A 216 10.44 11.97 -8.90
C LEU A 216 9.39 10.89 -9.19
N MET A 217 8.66 10.39 -8.19
CA MET A 217 7.64 9.35 -8.37
C MET A 217 6.49 9.83 -9.27
N LEU A 218 6.05 11.08 -9.13
CA LEU A 218 5.02 11.67 -10.00
C LEU A 218 5.50 11.78 -11.46
N ASN A 219 6.74 12.17 -11.68
CA ASN A 219 7.35 12.24 -13.01
C ASN A 219 7.45 10.85 -13.65
N LEU A 220 7.92 9.84 -12.88
CA LEU A 220 8.02 8.45 -13.34
C LEU A 220 6.64 7.87 -13.69
N ARG A 221 5.62 8.16 -12.87
CA ARG A 221 4.24 7.78 -13.19
C ARG A 221 3.79 8.39 -14.51
N GLN A 222 4.05 9.66 -14.74
CA GLN A 222 3.65 10.37 -15.95
C GLN A 222 4.44 9.90 -17.18
N GLU A 223 5.75 9.68 -17.04
CA GLU A 223 6.64 9.29 -18.15
C GLU A 223 6.39 7.84 -18.60
N TYR A 224 6.16 6.92 -17.66
CA TYR A 224 6.03 5.49 -17.93
C TYR A 224 4.60 4.96 -17.82
N ASP A 225 3.62 5.82 -17.50
CA ASP A 225 2.20 5.47 -17.25
C ASP A 225 2.04 4.34 -16.22
N ILE A 226 2.89 4.32 -15.20
CA ILE A 226 2.90 3.29 -14.16
C ILE A 226 1.89 3.67 -13.06
N PRO A 227 0.85 2.86 -12.81
CA PRO A 227 -0.02 3.03 -11.65
C PRO A 227 0.71 2.63 -10.36
N PHE A 228 0.35 3.33 -9.25
CA PHE A 228 0.95 3.09 -7.93
C PHE A 228 -0.11 2.81 -6.87
N MET A 229 0.21 1.89 -5.93
CA MET A 229 -0.34 1.94 -4.60
C MET A 229 0.66 2.66 -3.69
N PHE A 230 0.27 3.82 -3.17
CA PHE A 230 1.12 4.67 -2.32
C PHE A 230 0.65 4.55 -0.86
N ILE A 231 1.44 3.87 -0.03
CA ILE A 231 1.14 3.66 1.39
C ILE A 231 1.86 4.72 2.21
N SER A 232 1.14 5.40 3.10
CA SER A 232 1.70 6.36 4.04
C SER A 232 0.87 6.44 5.32
N HIS A 233 1.48 6.88 6.42
CA HIS A 233 0.77 7.31 7.62
C HIS A 233 0.51 8.83 7.61
N ASP A 234 1.09 9.57 6.67
CA ASP A 234 0.92 11.03 6.52
C ASP A 234 -0.14 11.33 5.44
N VAL A 235 -1.29 11.82 5.90
CA VAL A 235 -2.43 12.14 5.02
C VAL A 235 -2.08 13.29 4.07
N SER A 236 -1.26 14.26 4.51
CA SER A 236 -0.87 15.41 3.68
C SER A 236 -0.01 14.97 2.49
N VAL A 237 0.94 14.09 2.75
CA VAL A 237 1.77 13.45 1.71
C VAL A 237 0.90 12.65 0.75
N THR A 238 -0.02 11.85 1.29
CA THR A 238 -0.92 11.01 0.47
C THR A 238 -1.85 11.86 -0.40
N ARG A 239 -2.41 12.95 0.14
CA ARG A 239 -3.22 13.90 -0.63
C ARG A 239 -2.46 14.45 -1.83
N TYR A 240 -1.19 14.83 -1.62
CA TYR A 240 -0.36 15.38 -2.69
C TYR A 240 -0.06 14.37 -3.80
N MET A 241 0.12 13.10 -3.42
CA MET A 241 0.53 12.04 -4.34
C MET A 241 -0.64 11.39 -5.08
N SER A 242 -1.84 11.32 -4.48
CA SER A 242 -2.86 10.34 -4.85
C SER A 242 -4.06 10.95 -5.58
N HIS A 243 -4.67 10.17 -6.47
CA HIS A 243 -5.94 10.50 -7.13
C HIS A 243 -7.12 10.12 -6.24
N ARG A 244 -7.07 8.92 -5.65
CA ARG A 244 -8.03 8.39 -4.68
C ARG A 244 -7.29 7.98 -3.40
N ILE A 245 -7.98 8.03 -2.28
CA ILE A 245 -7.45 7.61 -0.98
C ILE A 245 -8.37 6.54 -0.39
N ALA A 246 -7.77 5.41 0.01
CA ALA A 246 -8.37 4.39 0.85
C ALA A 246 -7.89 4.58 2.30
N VAL A 247 -8.82 4.80 3.20
CA VAL A 247 -8.56 4.91 4.64
C VAL A 247 -8.75 3.53 5.26
N MET A 248 -7.69 2.99 5.86
CA MET A 248 -7.71 1.66 6.48
C MET A 248 -7.75 1.72 8.01
N TYR A 249 -8.57 0.88 8.60
CA TYR A 249 -8.69 0.69 10.05
C TYR A 249 -8.88 -0.79 10.39
N LEU A 250 -8.03 -1.36 11.24
CA LEU A 250 -8.09 -2.78 11.69
C LEU A 250 -8.37 -3.78 10.56
N GLY A 251 -7.57 -3.71 9.49
CA GLY A 251 -7.65 -4.64 8.36
C GLY A 251 -8.73 -4.31 7.33
N SER A 252 -9.63 -3.35 7.58
CA SER A 252 -10.71 -2.99 6.68
C SER A 252 -10.52 -1.62 6.04
N ILE A 253 -11.08 -1.40 4.84
CA ILE A 253 -11.22 -0.07 4.24
C ILE A 253 -12.50 0.55 4.79
N VAL A 254 -12.37 1.63 5.54
CA VAL A 254 -13.51 2.33 6.15
C VAL A 254 -14.03 3.49 5.29
N GLU A 255 -13.20 4.03 4.43
CA GLU A 255 -13.56 5.08 3.47
C GLU A 255 -12.66 5.01 2.24
N LEU A 256 -13.23 5.18 1.04
CA LEU A 256 -12.52 5.22 -0.24
C LEU A 256 -13.19 6.25 -1.14
N ALA A 257 -12.44 7.30 -1.54
CA ALA A 257 -12.97 8.35 -2.41
C ALA A 257 -11.85 9.09 -3.15
N PRO A 258 -12.15 10.00 -4.09
CA PRO A 258 -11.20 10.97 -4.61
C PRO A 258 -10.47 11.69 -3.48
N ALA A 259 -9.16 11.91 -3.62
CA ALA A 259 -8.33 12.44 -2.54
C ALA A 259 -8.85 13.76 -1.94
N GLU A 260 -9.33 14.67 -2.81
CA GLU A 260 -9.90 15.93 -2.36
C GLU A 260 -11.21 15.76 -1.58
N GLU A 261 -12.03 14.74 -1.91
CA GLU A 261 -13.28 14.45 -1.20
C GLU A 261 -12.99 13.90 0.19
N VAL A 262 -12.07 12.93 0.32
CA VAL A 262 -11.65 12.40 1.64
C VAL A 262 -11.20 13.55 2.56
N ILE A 263 -10.49 14.54 2.02
CA ILE A 263 -9.94 15.65 2.83
C ILE A 263 -10.99 16.71 3.16
N LYS A 264 -11.85 17.09 2.19
CA LYS A 264 -12.81 18.19 2.36
C LYS A 264 -14.13 17.74 2.98
N ASN A 265 -14.56 16.52 2.66
CA ASN A 265 -15.86 15.96 3.02
C ASN A 265 -15.71 14.55 3.60
N PRO A 266 -14.89 14.33 4.67
CA PRO A 266 -14.77 13.02 5.28
C PRO A 266 -16.14 12.54 5.80
N MET A 267 -16.51 11.31 5.48
CA MET A 267 -17.80 10.76 5.87
C MET A 267 -17.70 9.72 6.99
N HIS A 268 -16.52 9.07 7.13
CA HIS A 268 -16.32 8.14 8.24
C HIS A 268 -15.71 8.86 9.46
N PRO A 269 -16.25 8.65 10.67
CA PRO A 269 -15.76 9.32 11.88
C PRO A 269 -14.27 9.10 12.20
N TYR A 270 -13.70 7.97 11.78
CA TYR A 270 -12.27 7.73 11.89
C TYR A 270 -11.47 8.63 10.96
N THR A 271 -11.92 8.81 9.72
CA THR A 271 -11.28 9.71 8.75
C THR A 271 -11.29 11.15 9.25
N GLU A 272 -12.44 11.62 9.79
CA GLU A 272 -12.57 12.94 10.40
C GLU A 272 -11.54 13.12 11.52
N ALA A 273 -11.42 12.13 12.39
CA ALA A 273 -10.47 12.19 13.49
C ALA A 273 -9.00 12.13 13.02
N LEU A 274 -8.69 11.29 12.03
CA LEU A 274 -7.37 11.18 11.43
C LEU A 274 -6.93 12.54 10.82
N LEU A 275 -7.82 13.18 10.09
CA LEU A 275 -7.60 14.52 9.50
C LEU A 275 -7.45 15.61 10.58
N SER A 276 -8.24 15.55 11.65
CA SER A 276 -8.15 16.52 12.75
C SER A 276 -6.82 16.47 13.52
N ALA A 277 -6.08 15.38 13.40
CA ALA A 277 -4.75 15.21 13.99
C ALA A 277 -3.61 15.79 13.11
N VAL A 278 -3.89 16.11 11.84
CA VAL A 278 -2.91 16.71 10.93
C VAL A 278 -2.64 18.15 11.35
N PRO A 279 -1.37 18.54 11.61
CA PRO A 279 -1.03 19.91 11.95
C PRO A 279 -1.33 20.85 10.77
N VAL A 280 -2.13 21.90 11.04
CA VAL A 280 -2.37 22.95 10.05
C VAL A 280 -1.38 24.08 10.29
N PRO A 281 -0.68 24.59 9.26
CA PRO A 281 0.30 25.66 9.40
C PRO A 281 -0.28 27.03 9.81
N ASP A 282 -1.60 27.17 9.91
CA ASP A 282 -2.28 28.40 10.30
C ASP A 282 -2.52 28.46 11.82
N PRO A 283 -1.81 29.35 12.57
CA PRO A 283 -2.00 29.51 14.01
C PRO A 283 -3.40 30.00 14.41
N GLY A 284 -4.17 30.55 13.46
CA GLY A 284 -5.53 31.05 13.66
C GLY A 284 -6.63 30.04 13.41
N ALA A 285 -6.33 28.93 12.77
CA ALA A 285 -7.31 27.87 12.43
C ALA A 285 -7.72 27.10 13.70
N LYS A 286 -8.89 27.44 14.23
CA LYS A 286 -9.56 26.65 15.28
C LYS A 286 -10.23 25.43 14.63
N HIS A 287 -9.48 24.40 14.29
CA HIS A 287 -10.08 23.10 13.98
C HIS A 287 -10.50 22.44 15.30
N GLY A 288 -11.78 22.15 15.44
CA GLY A 288 -12.27 21.33 16.54
C GLY A 288 -11.60 19.95 16.43
N ARG A 289 -10.67 19.65 17.35
CA ARG A 289 -10.01 18.35 17.39
C ARG A 289 -11.07 17.30 17.72
N VAL A 290 -11.32 16.36 16.80
CA VAL A 290 -12.15 15.20 17.09
C VAL A 290 -11.35 14.26 17.96
N GLU A 291 -11.72 14.17 19.24
CA GLU A 291 -11.01 13.37 20.22
C GLU A 291 -11.45 11.91 20.09
N ILE A 292 -10.58 11.05 19.57
CA ILE A 292 -10.79 9.59 19.60
C ILE A 292 -10.44 9.11 21.02
N LYS A 293 -11.39 8.45 21.68
CA LYS A 293 -11.19 7.89 23.03
C LYS A 293 -10.69 6.45 22.94
N GLY A 294 -9.77 6.10 23.83
CA GLY A 294 -9.24 4.74 23.97
C GLY A 294 -8.15 4.36 22.99
N ASP A 295 -7.54 3.21 23.25
CA ASP A 295 -6.45 2.65 22.46
C ASP A 295 -6.96 1.90 21.23
N LEU A 296 -6.07 1.64 20.26
CA LEU A 296 -6.36 0.80 19.10
C LEU A 296 -6.70 -0.62 19.59
N PRO A 297 -7.87 -1.18 19.22
CA PRO A 297 -8.20 -2.55 19.57
C PRO A 297 -7.20 -3.55 18.98
N SER A 298 -7.08 -4.70 19.65
CA SER A 298 -6.20 -5.77 19.18
C SER A 298 -6.72 -6.38 17.87
N PRO A 299 -5.89 -6.55 16.85
CA PRO A 299 -6.27 -7.25 15.61
C PRO A 299 -6.47 -8.76 15.81
N ILE A 300 -6.20 -9.30 17.02
CA ILE A 300 -6.53 -10.69 17.39
C ILE A 300 -7.98 -10.79 17.90
N ASN A 301 -8.41 -9.79 18.69
CA ASN A 301 -9.75 -9.72 19.23
C ASN A 301 -10.50 -8.55 18.60
N VAL A 302 -10.87 -8.72 17.34
CA VAL A 302 -11.57 -7.69 16.57
C VAL A 302 -12.94 -7.41 17.20
N PRO A 303 -13.31 -6.14 17.43
CA PRO A 303 -14.63 -5.79 17.95
C PRO A 303 -15.77 -6.31 17.05
N SER A 304 -16.88 -6.75 17.65
CA SER A 304 -18.09 -7.14 16.93
C SER A 304 -18.73 -5.93 16.22
N GLY A 305 -19.45 -6.17 15.14
CA GLY A 305 -20.09 -5.10 14.37
C GLY A 305 -19.09 -4.18 13.69
N CYS A 306 -19.29 -2.86 13.78
CA CYS A 306 -18.33 -1.88 13.26
C CYS A 306 -17.04 -1.92 14.08
N THR A 307 -15.90 -2.18 13.44
CA THR A 307 -14.60 -2.30 14.12
C THR A 307 -14.17 -1.02 14.84
N PHE A 308 -14.65 0.14 14.39
CA PHE A 308 -14.37 1.45 15.00
C PHE A 308 -15.32 1.80 16.15
N HIS A 309 -16.43 1.07 16.37
CA HIS A 309 -17.45 1.46 17.34
C HIS A 309 -16.92 1.73 18.78
N PRO A 310 -15.87 1.04 19.30
CA PRO A 310 -15.39 1.31 20.67
C PRO A 310 -14.77 2.71 20.83
N ARG A 311 -14.26 3.28 19.73
CA ARG A 311 -13.58 4.58 19.69
C ARG A 311 -14.44 5.69 19.06
N CYS A 312 -15.60 5.31 18.46
CA CYS A 312 -16.45 6.23 17.70
C CYS A 312 -17.24 7.17 18.63
N PRO A 313 -17.11 8.50 18.49
CA PRO A 313 -17.90 9.45 19.28
C PRO A 313 -19.39 9.44 18.91
N TYR A 314 -19.73 8.96 17.71
CA TYR A 314 -21.11 8.92 17.18
C TYR A 314 -21.75 7.55 17.25
N ARG A 315 -21.19 6.60 18.03
CA ARG A 315 -21.65 5.23 18.07
C ARG A 315 -23.14 5.12 18.46
N ARG A 316 -23.86 4.19 17.79
CA ARG A 316 -25.24 3.81 18.07
C ARG A 316 -25.29 2.33 18.46
N GLY A 317 -26.42 1.83 18.99
CA GLY A 317 -26.56 0.43 19.38
C GLY A 317 -26.22 -0.55 18.27
N VAL A 318 -26.71 -0.29 17.05
CA VAL A 318 -26.45 -1.12 15.87
C VAL A 318 -24.96 -1.29 15.55
N CYS A 319 -24.14 -0.29 15.88
CA CYS A 319 -22.70 -0.33 15.57
C CYS A 319 -21.94 -1.46 16.29
N SER A 320 -22.41 -1.94 17.43
CA SER A 320 -21.81 -3.07 18.15
C SER A 320 -22.34 -4.43 17.72
N GLU A 321 -23.45 -4.46 16.98
CA GLU A 321 -24.19 -5.69 16.66
C GLU A 321 -23.97 -6.13 15.21
N VAL A 322 -23.99 -5.15 14.27
CA VAL A 322 -23.96 -5.42 12.84
C VAL A 322 -22.74 -4.77 12.19
N PRO A 323 -21.91 -5.54 11.45
CA PRO A 323 -20.84 -4.93 10.67
C PRO A 323 -21.41 -4.12 9.50
N PRO A 324 -21.02 -2.84 9.33
CA PRO A 324 -21.46 -2.06 8.18
C PRO A 324 -20.77 -2.55 6.91
N ALA A 325 -21.51 -2.61 5.80
CA ALA A 325 -20.90 -2.83 4.49
C ALA A 325 -20.27 -1.55 3.95
N LEU A 326 -19.22 -1.68 3.15
CA LEU A 326 -18.67 -0.58 2.36
C LEU A 326 -19.70 -0.24 1.26
N ARG A 327 -20.25 0.96 1.28
CA ARG A 327 -21.32 1.38 0.36
C ARG A 327 -20.97 2.68 -0.31
N GLU A 328 -21.33 2.81 -1.58
CA GLU A 328 -21.24 4.08 -2.28
C GLU A 328 -22.34 5.02 -1.78
N ILE A 329 -21.94 6.15 -1.22
CA ILE A 329 -22.84 7.17 -0.66
C ILE A 329 -23.06 8.28 -1.67
N THR A 330 -22.02 8.70 -2.35
CA THR A 330 -22.05 9.60 -3.51
C THR A 330 -21.14 9.02 -4.59
N PRO A 331 -21.29 9.40 -5.85
CA PRO A 331 -20.50 8.84 -6.95
C PRO A 331 -19.00 8.82 -6.66
N GLY A 332 -18.41 7.63 -6.62
CA GLY A 332 -17.01 7.38 -6.33
C GLY A 332 -16.61 7.54 -4.85
N HIS A 333 -17.53 7.75 -3.92
CA HIS A 333 -17.28 7.90 -2.49
C HIS A 333 -17.93 6.77 -1.69
N PHE A 334 -17.11 5.84 -1.24
CA PHE A 334 -17.52 4.64 -0.52
C PHE A 334 -17.21 4.77 0.96
N VAL A 335 -18.15 4.37 1.82
CA VAL A 335 -18.03 4.50 3.29
C VAL A 335 -18.55 3.26 3.99
N GLN A 336 -17.81 2.77 4.96
CA GLN A 336 -18.17 1.63 5.82
C GLN A 336 -18.74 2.14 7.16
N CYS A 337 -19.93 2.74 7.12
CA CYS A 337 -20.62 3.30 8.29
C CYS A 337 -22.15 3.09 8.19
N HIS A 338 -22.86 3.12 9.39
CA HIS A 338 -24.31 3.01 9.46
C HIS A 338 -25.03 4.33 9.27
#